data_2ea0dfeb9d44d370616d23a6f8946d0d
#
_entry.id   2ea0dfeb9d44d370616d23a6f8946d0d
#
_cell.length_a   1.000
_cell.length_b   1.000
_cell.length_c   1.000
_cell.angle_alpha   90.00
_cell.angle_beta   90.00
_cell.angle_gamma   90.00
#
_symmetry.space_group_name_H-M   'P 1'
#
loop_
_entity.id
_entity.type
_entity.pdbx_description
1 polymer ?
#
loop_
_entity_poly.entity_id
_entity_poly.type
_entity_poly.pdbx_seq_one_letter_code
_entity_poly.pdbx_strand_id
1 'polypeptide(L)'
;MELYDTYDENGVFQFSADDSDVHYKGLWHKVVRVWLYDQDGNIYLRVRKSDNKLDCINELHIRSSESAVECFDRGMYEKLGIHFSATSQIEQAYQRKKQFTKVYSDNTEIKDNYFLCDYIGEFDNTTTYFLFSDDTAGLVKVNARGIANFLSIKTGEIIGYEVNPFAVGNEEKRFISIADIYDDRKDDLFLKYNFVTTTIIRNSAQREKVRREDEKIRRLVEKTRLQREGGMPTNRFKSHADENEGTDVY
;
A
#
# COMPACT_ATOMS: atom_id res chain seq x y z
N MET A 1 8.22 -27.40 -12.77
CA MET A 1 7.71 -26.66 -13.95
C MET A 1 6.55 -25.83 -13.43
N GLU A 2 6.60 -24.51 -13.59
CA GLU A 2 5.50 -23.63 -13.18
C GLU A 2 4.42 -23.67 -14.26
N LEU A 3 3.16 -23.74 -13.83
CA LEU A 3 2.00 -23.69 -14.70
C LEU A 3 1.25 -22.40 -14.44
N TYR A 4 0.73 -21.80 -15.50
CA TYR A 4 -0.10 -20.61 -15.47
C TYR A 4 -1.46 -20.90 -16.09
N ASP A 5 -2.51 -20.35 -15.47
CA ASP A 5 -3.84 -20.45 -16.07
C ASP A 5 -3.95 -19.50 -17.25
N THR A 6 -4.45 -20.02 -18.36
CA THR A 6 -4.63 -19.26 -19.60
C THR A 6 -6.10 -18.91 -19.81
N TYR A 7 -6.32 -17.83 -20.55
CA TYR A 7 -7.62 -17.24 -20.75
C TYR A 7 -7.81 -16.90 -22.23
N ASP A 8 -9.04 -16.70 -22.65
CA ASP A 8 -9.30 -16.00 -23.91
C ASP A 8 -9.15 -14.48 -23.74
N GLU A 9 -9.29 -13.74 -24.82
CA GLU A 9 -9.18 -12.27 -24.80
C GLU A 9 -10.25 -11.57 -23.95
N ASN A 10 -11.34 -12.27 -23.57
CA ASN A 10 -12.40 -11.77 -22.71
C ASN A 10 -12.17 -12.13 -21.24
N GLY A 11 -11.10 -12.87 -20.93
CA GLY A 11 -10.77 -13.31 -19.58
C GLY A 11 -11.46 -14.59 -19.13
N VAL A 12 -12.02 -15.37 -20.07
CA VAL A 12 -12.60 -16.67 -19.77
C VAL A 12 -11.50 -17.72 -19.74
N PHE A 13 -11.41 -18.47 -18.64
CA PHE A 13 -10.43 -19.54 -18.45
C PHE A 13 -10.50 -20.57 -19.58
N GLN A 14 -9.34 -21.02 -20.03
CA GLN A 14 -9.19 -22.04 -21.08
C GLN A 14 -8.55 -23.33 -20.53
N PHE A 15 -7.31 -23.26 -20.17
CA PHE A 15 -6.51 -24.37 -19.64
C PHE A 15 -5.25 -23.85 -18.94
N SER A 16 -4.51 -24.72 -18.26
CA SER A 16 -3.22 -24.37 -17.68
C SER A 16 -2.09 -24.79 -18.62
N ALA A 17 -1.09 -23.93 -18.80
CA ALA A 17 0.07 -24.16 -19.65
C ALA A 17 1.37 -23.79 -18.93
N ASP A 18 2.49 -24.31 -19.38
CA ASP A 18 3.80 -23.93 -18.87
C ASP A 18 4.26 -22.56 -19.42
N ASP A 19 5.28 -22.00 -18.77
CA ASP A 19 5.82 -20.68 -19.09
C ASP A 19 6.22 -20.54 -20.57
N SER A 20 6.85 -21.57 -21.13
CA SER A 20 7.31 -21.55 -22.52
C SER A 20 6.14 -21.50 -23.51
N ASP A 21 5.11 -22.33 -23.28
CA ASP A 21 3.91 -22.33 -24.11
C ASP A 21 3.14 -21.03 -24.04
N VAL A 22 3.01 -20.45 -22.83
CA VAL A 22 2.32 -19.17 -22.61
C VAL A 22 2.94 -18.07 -23.48
N HIS A 23 4.24 -17.92 -23.43
CA HIS A 23 4.93 -16.87 -24.16
C HIS A 23 5.19 -17.16 -25.64
N TYR A 24 5.45 -18.43 -25.99
CA TYR A 24 5.64 -18.82 -27.39
C TYR A 24 4.38 -18.74 -28.22
N LYS A 25 3.24 -19.16 -27.62
CA LYS A 25 1.95 -19.15 -28.30
C LYS A 25 1.19 -17.83 -28.09
N GLY A 26 1.68 -16.95 -27.24
CA GLY A 26 1.03 -15.69 -26.89
C GLY A 26 -0.33 -15.92 -26.20
N LEU A 27 -0.38 -16.87 -25.27
CA LEU A 27 -1.61 -17.16 -24.55
C LEU A 27 -1.89 -16.07 -23.52
N TRP A 28 -3.15 -15.65 -23.41
CA TRP A 28 -3.55 -14.70 -22.38
C TRP A 28 -3.43 -15.32 -20.99
N HIS A 29 -2.76 -14.64 -20.10
CA HIS A 29 -2.57 -15.04 -18.70
C HIS A 29 -2.70 -13.84 -17.77
N LYS A 30 -2.62 -14.04 -16.47
CA LYS A 30 -2.73 -12.94 -15.49
C LYS A 30 -1.38 -12.65 -14.84
N VAL A 31 -1.11 -11.35 -14.69
CA VAL A 31 0.08 -10.82 -14.03
C VAL A 31 -0.34 -9.87 -12.92
N VAL A 32 0.23 -10.03 -11.73
CA VAL A 32 0.08 -9.11 -10.61
C VAL A 32 1.27 -8.17 -10.56
N ARG A 33 1.00 -6.88 -10.52
CA ARG A 33 2.00 -5.87 -10.16
C ARG A 33 1.75 -5.47 -8.72
N VAL A 34 2.81 -5.58 -7.91
CA VAL A 34 2.77 -5.42 -6.46
C VAL A 34 3.22 -4.03 -6.07
N TRP A 35 2.36 -3.32 -5.33
CA TRP A 35 2.63 -2.01 -4.80
C TRP A 35 2.45 -1.99 -3.29
N LEU A 36 3.29 -1.23 -2.60
CA LEU A 36 3.26 -1.09 -1.16
C LEU A 36 3.05 0.36 -0.76
N TYR A 37 2.23 0.60 0.25
CA TYR A 37 2.04 1.93 0.80
C TYR A 37 1.82 1.90 2.32
N ASP A 38 2.04 3.03 2.99
CA ASP A 38 1.85 3.17 4.43
C ASP A 38 0.59 3.98 4.79
N GLN A 39 0.31 4.02 6.09
CA GLN A 39 -0.83 4.73 6.66
C GLN A 39 -0.80 6.24 6.39
N ASP A 40 0.39 6.82 6.16
CA ASP A 40 0.59 8.24 5.89
C ASP A 40 0.41 8.59 4.40
N GLY A 41 0.16 7.58 3.56
CA GLY A 41 -0.06 7.74 2.13
C GLY A 41 1.23 7.89 1.34
N ASN A 42 2.32 7.33 1.82
CA ASN A 42 3.53 7.19 1.05
C ASN A 42 3.52 5.87 0.29
N ILE A 43 3.88 5.92 -0.99
CA ILE A 43 4.16 4.73 -1.81
C ILE A 43 5.63 4.35 -1.64
N TYR A 44 5.89 3.04 -1.61
CA TYR A 44 7.23 2.49 -1.51
C TYR A 44 7.65 1.96 -2.87
N LEU A 45 8.79 2.41 -3.34
CA LEU A 45 9.38 2.02 -4.60
C LEU A 45 10.65 1.22 -4.33
N ARG A 46 10.79 0.10 -5.01
CA ARG A 46 11.97 -0.75 -4.95
C ARG A 46 13.10 -0.08 -5.74
N VAL A 47 14.29 -0.02 -5.15
CA VAL A 47 15.52 0.32 -5.86
C VAL A 47 16.05 -0.95 -6.51
N ARG A 48 16.07 -1.00 -7.82
CA ARG A 48 16.59 -2.13 -8.60
C ARG A 48 18.11 -2.15 -8.52
N LYS A 49 18.70 -3.29 -8.21
CA LYS A 49 20.16 -3.42 -8.10
C LYS A 49 20.88 -3.31 -9.46
N SER A 50 20.20 -3.68 -10.54
CA SER A 50 20.78 -3.72 -11.88
C SER A 50 21.09 -2.35 -12.49
N ASP A 51 20.27 -1.33 -12.19
CA ASP A 51 20.33 -0.02 -12.82
C ASP A 51 20.06 1.15 -11.85
N ASN A 52 19.89 0.85 -10.57
CA ASN A 52 19.59 1.80 -9.49
C ASN A 52 18.28 2.61 -9.68
N LYS A 53 17.38 2.14 -10.56
CA LYS A 53 16.09 2.80 -10.81
C LYS A 53 15.01 2.36 -9.85
N LEU A 54 14.04 3.25 -9.67
CA LEU A 54 12.87 3.04 -8.82
C LEU A 54 11.75 2.37 -9.60
N ASP A 55 11.18 1.31 -9.04
CA ASP A 55 10.10 0.53 -9.65
C ASP A 55 9.06 0.08 -8.62
N CYS A 56 7.97 -0.53 -9.08
CA CYS A 56 7.06 -1.29 -8.19
C CYS A 56 7.84 -2.37 -7.43
N ILE A 57 7.24 -2.92 -6.40
CA ILE A 57 7.91 -3.94 -5.58
C ILE A 57 8.22 -5.18 -6.41
N ASN A 58 7.23 -5.69 -7.15
CA ASN A 58 7.41 -6.85 -8.01
C ASN A 58 6.36 -6.86 -9.14
N GLU A 59 6.60 -7.66 -10.16
CA GLU A 59 5.64 -8.02 -11.20
C GLU A 59 5.76 -9.52 -11.45
N LEU A 60 4.67 -10.26 -11.29
CA LEU A 60 4.68 -11.73 -11.29
C LEU A 60 3.49 -12.31 -12.02
N HIS A 61 3.70 -13.43 -12.68
CA HIS A 61 2.62 -14.26 -13.20
C HIS A 61 1.88 -14.95 -12.06
N ILE A 62 0.54 -15.01 -12.15
CA ILE A 62 -0.28 -15.81 -11.24
C ILE A 62 -0.12 -17.27 -11.67
N ARG A 63 0.34 -18.11 -10.74
CA ARG A 63 0.47 -19.55 -10.97
C ARG A 63 -0.91 -20.21 -11.06
N SER A 64 -0.97 -21.37 -11.72
CA SER A 64 -2.20 -22.17 -11.73
C SER A 64 -2.64 -22.49 -10.30
N SER A 65 -3.93 -22.31 -10.02
CA SER A 65 -4.55 -22.46 -8.69
C SER A 65 -4.10 -21.44 -7.62
N GLU A 66 -3.29 -20.44 -7.99
CA GLU A 66 -2.94 -19.33 -7.10
C GLU A 66 -3.96 -18.19 -7.26
N SER A 67 -4.42 -17.63 -6.16
CA SER A 67 -5.21 -16.39 -6.20
C SER A 67 -4.30 -15.16 -6.40
N ALA A 68 -4.87 -14.04 -6.84
CA ALA A 68 -4.11 -12.81 -6.99
C ALA A 68 -3.54 -12.28 -5.65
N VAL A 69 -4.22 -12.54 -4.54
CA VAL A 69 -3.76 -12.16 -3.20
C VAL A 69 -2.58 -13.04 -2.76
N GLU A 70 -2.62 -14.33 -3.03
CA GLU A 70 -1.49 -15.23 -2.77
C GLU A 70 -0.27 -14.88 -3.64
N CYS A 71 -0.50 -14.53 -4.91
CA CYS A 71 0.55 -14.02 -5.79
C CYS A 71 1.15 -12.71 -5.28
N PHE A 72 0.31 -11.79 -4.77
CA PHE A 72 0.76 -10.57 -4.13
C PHE A 72 1.65 -10.86 -2.91
N ASP A 73 1.18 -11.71 -1.99
CA ASP A 73 1.94 -12.11 -0.78
C ASP A 73 3.28 -12.75 -1.15
N ARG A 74 3.28 -13.67 -2.11
CA ARG A 74 4.50 -14.27 -2.65
C ARG A 74 5.46 -13.21 -3.19
N GLY A 75 4.96 -12.24 -3.95
CA GLY A 75 5.76 -11.15 -4.49
C GLY A 75 6.39 -10.27 -3.42
N MET A 76 5.67 -10.01 -2.33
CA MET A 76 6.18 -9.28 -1.17
C MET A 76 7.26 -10.08 -0.44
N TYR A 77 7.02 -11.38 -0.22
CA TYR A 77 7.99 -12.25 0.42
C TYR A 77 9.28 -12.40 -0.40
N GLU A 78 9.17 -12.65 -1.71
CA GLU A 78 10.31 -12.81 -2.60
C GLU A 78 11.22 -11.56 -2.65
N LYS A 79 10.66 -10.35 -2.54
CA LYS A 79 11.44 -9.10 -2.67
C LYS A 79 11.82 -8.45 -1.35
N LEU A 80 10.97 -8.57 -0.34
CA LEU A 80 11.12 -7.83 0.91
C LEU A 80 11.14 -8.73 2.15
N GLY A 81 10.96 -10.05 1.99
CA GLY A 81 10.96 -11.02 3.11
C GLY A 81 9.76 -10.88 4.05
N ILE A 82 8.70 -10.20 3.64
CA ILE A 82 7.51 -9.98 4.48
C ILE A 82 6.29 -10.69 3.89
N HIS A 83 5.46 -11.24 4.79
CA HIS A 83 4.16 -11.80 4.45
C HIS A 83 3.05 -10.82 4.83
N PHE A 84 2.08 -10.70 3.94
CA PHE A 84 0.83 -10.02 4.21
C PHE A 84 -0.14 -11.00 4.86
N SER A 85 -0.54 -10.74 6.10
CA SER A 85 -1.56 -11.55 6.75
C SER A 85 -2.93 -11.37 6.06
N ALA A 86 -3.82 -12.33 6.23
CA ALA A 86 -5.19 -12.24 5.72
C ALA A 86 -5.99 -11.02 6.27
N THR A 87 -5.48 -10.36 7.30
CA THR A 87 -6.06 -9.13 7.88
C THR A 87 -5.48 -7.85 7.28
N SER A 88 -4.43 -7.94 6.46
CA SER A 88 -3.84 -6.79 5.79
C SER A 88 -4.77 -6.32 4.67
N GLN A 89 -4.88 -5.01 4.49
CA GLN A 89 -5.68 -4.46 3.41
C GLN A 89 -4.92 -4.59 2.09
N ILE A 90 -5.33 -5.57 1.27
CA ILE A 90 -4.88 -5.73 -0.11
C ILE A 90 -6.04 -5.39 -1.02
N GLU A 91 -5.83 -4.45 -1.94
CA GLU A 91 -6.85 -3.96 -2.86
C GLU A 91 -6.33 -3.99 -4.29
N GLN A 92 -7.18 -4.42 -5.23
CA GLN A 92 -6.92 -4.25 -6.65
C GLN A 92 -7.18 -2.80 -7.04
N ALA A 93 -6.13 -2.06 -7.37
CA ALA A 93 -6.23 -0.67 -7.76
C ALA A 93 -6.67 -0.50 -9.22
N TYR A 94 -6.18 -1.37 -10.11
CA TYR A 94 -6.49 -1.30 -11.53
C TYR A 94 -6.25 -2.63 -12.24
N GLN A 95 -6.91 -2.82 -13.39
CA GLN A 95 -6.67 -3.93 -14.32
C GLN A 95 -6.72 -3.44 -15.76
N ARG A 96 -5.80 -3.95 -16.58
CA ARG A 96 -5.76 -3.65 -18.01
C ARG A 96 -5.20 -4.81 -18.82
N LYS A 97 -5.56 -4.87 -20.10
CA LYS A 97 -4.95 -5.77 -21.06
C LYS A 97 -3.62 -5.21 -21.55
N LYS A 98 -2.67 -6.09 -21.72
CA LYS A 98 -1.37 -5.81 -22.30
C LYS A 98 -1.05 -6.82 -23.38
N GLN A 99 -0.50 -6.34 -24.49
CA GLN A 99 0.02 -7.17 -25.56
C GLN A 99 1.40 -6.64 -25.92
N PHE A 100 2.35 -7.52 -25.86
CA PHE A 100 3.73 -7.20 -26.17
C PHE A 100 4.34 -8.28 -27.04
N THR A 101 5.08 -7.86 -28.08
CA THR A 101 5.84 -8.76 -28.94
C THR A 101 7.31 -8.35 -28.92
N LYS A 102 8.18 -9.29 -28.64
CA LYS A 102 9.62 -9.10 -28.70
C LYS A 102 10.21 -10.05 -29.72
N VAL A 103 10.93 -9.49 -30.68
CA VAL A 103 11.69 -10.27 -31.65
C VAL A 103 13.16 -10.26 -31.26
N TYR A 104 13.73 -11.43 -31.11
CA TYR A 104 15.14 -11.62 -30.77
C TYR A 104 16.01 -11.63 -32.04
N SER A 105 17.34 -11.54 -31.86
CA SER A 105 18.31 -11.49 -32.94
C SER A 105 18.34 -12.76 -33.82
N ASP A 106 17.88 -13.87 -33.32
CA ASP A 106 17.69 -15.15 -34.04
C ASP A 106 16.33 -15.26 -34.75
N ASN A 107 15.57 -14.18 -34.81
CA ASN A 107 14.18 -14.09 -35.28
C ASN A 107 13.15 -14.87 -34.44
N THR A 108 13.51 -15.32 -33.25
CA THR A 108 12.53 -15.88 -32.31
C THR A 108 11.58 -14.77 -31.86
N GLU A 109 10.28 -14.99 -31.99
CA GLU A 109 9.23 -14.07 -31.56
C GLU A 109 8.63 -14.57 -30.26
N ILE A 110 8.65 -13.74 -29.22
CA ILE A 110 7.92 -13.98 -27.97
C ILE A 110 6.76 -13.00 -27.91
N LYS A 111 5.57 -13.55 -27.70
CA LYS A 111 4.32 -12.82 -27.50
C LYS A 111 3.93 -12.88 -26.04
N ASP A 112 3.69 -11.74 -25.46
CA ASP A 112 3.33 -11.63 -24.07
C ASP A 112 1.97 -10.93 -23.96
N ASN A 113 0.89 -11.71 -23.85
CA ASN A 113 -0.48 -11.25 -23.79
C ASN A 113 -1.01 -11.48 -22.38
N TYR A 114 -1.22 -10.41 -21.62
CA TYR A 114 -1.65 -10.60 -20.24
C TYR A 114 -2.65 -9.54 -19.74
N PHE A 115 -3.41 -9.97 -18.73
CA PHE A 115 -4.22 -9.07 -17.91
C PHE A 115 -3.37 -8.61 -16.74
N LEU A 116 -2.87 -7.38 -16.82
CA LEU A 116 -2.10 -6.79 -15.73
C LEU A 116 -3.04 -6.27 -14.64
N CYS A 117 -2.86 -6.76 -13.44
CA CYS A 117 -3.61 -6.38 -12.26
C CYS A 117 -2.67 -5.65 -11.28
N ASP A 118 -2.88 -4.35 -11.11
CA ASP A 118 -2.16 -3.57 -10.10
C ASP A 118 -2.83 -3.77 -8.74
N TYR A 119 -2.13 -4.42 -7.80
CA TYR A 119 -2.54 -4.62 -6.41
C TYR A 119 -1.73 -3.76 -5.47
N ILE A 120 -2.40 -3.11 -4.53
CA ILE A 120 -1.78 -2.31 -3.49
C ILE A 120 -1.98 -2.99 -2.14
N GLY A 121 -0.94 -3.02 -1.32
CA GLY A 121 -0.98 -3.49 0.06
C GLY A 121 -0.58 -2.39 1.02
N GLU A 122 -1.34 -2.27 2.10
CA GLU A 122 -1.01 -1.37 3.18
C GLU A 122 -0.28 -2.08 4.29
N PHE A 123 0.77 -1.46 4.80
CA PHE A 123 1.52 -2.00 5.91
C PHE A 123 1.72 -0.97 7.03
N ASP A 124 2.01 -1.49 8.22
CA ASP A 124 2.39 -0.67 9.37
C ASP A 124 3.90 -0.37 9.30
N ASN A 125 4.23 0.89 9.00
CA ASN A 125 5.60 1.35 8.86
C ASN A 125 6.34 1.50 10.21
N THR A 126 5.67 1.29 11.33
CA THR A 126 6.27 1.42 12.68
C THR A 126 6.91 0.14 13.17
N THR A 127 6.53 -1.02 12.63
CA THR A 127 6.93 -2.34 13.12
C THR A 127 7.52 -3.26 12.07
N THR A 128 7.54 -2.86 10.80
CA THR A 128 7.95 -3.73 9.70
C THR A 128 9.45 -3.60 9.41
N TYR A 129 10.12 -4.75 9.36
CA TYR A 129 11.51 -4.88 8.92
C TYR A 129 11.54 -5.58 7.56
N PHE A 130 12.50 -5.19 6.69
CA PHE A 130 12.63 -5.72 5.35
C PHE A 130 13.89 -6.57 5.19
N LEU A 131 13.75 -7.71 4.52
CA LEU A 131 14.87 -8.54 4.06
C LEU A 131 14.89 -8.48 2.53
N PHE A 132 15.77 -7.67 1.98
CA PHE A 132 15.84 -7.45 0.54
C PHE A 132 16.40 -8.67 -0.20
N SER A 133 15.76 -9.00 -1.32
CA SER A 133 16.29 -9.99 -2.26
C SER A 133 17.57 -9.53 -2.95
N ASP A 134 18.28 -10.45 -3.59
CA ASP A 134 19.56 -10.16 -4.26
C ASP A 134 19.46 -9.12 -5.39
N ASP A 135 18.29 -8.93 -5.99
CA ASP A 135 18.03 -7.94 -7.05
C ASP A 135 17.46 -6.61 -6.54
N THR A 136 17.29 -6.49 -5.22
CA THR A 136 16.77 -5.29 -4.53
C THR A 136 17.90 -4.60 -3.77
N ALA A 137 18.23 -3.36 -4.16
CA ALA A 137 19.25 -2.56 -3.48
C ALA A 137 18.68 -1.79 -2.28
N GLY A 138 17.37 -1.53 -2.24
CA GLY A 138 16.72 -0.79 -1.17
C GLY A 138 15.27 -0.44 -1.49
N LEU A 139 14.68 0.34 -0.61
CA LEU A 139 13.36 0.96 -0.79
C LEU A 139 13.47 2.47 -0.63
N VAL A 140 12.66 3.18 -1.40
CA VAL A 140 12.46 4.62 -1.26
C VAL A 140 10.98 4.89 -1.06
N LYS A 141 10.61 5.56 0.01
CA LYS A 141 9.25 6.03 0.19
C LYS A 141 9.08 7.43 -0.38
N VAL A 142 7.96 7.65 -1.06
CA VAL A 142 7.60 8.92 -1.70
C VAL A 142 6.13 9.20 -1.40
N ASN A 143 5.79 10.45 -1.13
CA ASN A 143 4.39 10.82 -0.98
C ASN A 143 3.62 10.54 -2.28
N ALA A 144 2.51 9.78 -2.21
CA ALA A 144 1.75 9.35 -3.39
C ALA A 144 1.21 10.54 -4.21
N ARG A 145 0.79 11.63 -3.57
CA ARG A 145 0.37 12.85 -4.27
C ARG A 145 1.55 13.57 -4.94
N GLY A 146 2.70 13.58 -4.24
CA GLY A 146 3.93 14.16 -4.77
C GLY A 146 4.38 13.49 -6.06
N ILE A 147 4.46 12.15 -6.07
CA ILE A 147 4.87 11.41 -7.28
C ILE A 147 3.83 11.49 -8.40
N ALA A 148 2.52 11.50 -8.09
CA ALA A 148 1.48 11.68 -9.10
C ALA A 148 1.61 13.03 -9.82
N ASN A 149 1.79 14.11 -9.07
CA ASN A 149 2.00 15.45 -9.62
C ASN A 149 3.30 15.52 -10.45
N PHE A 150 4.39 14.99 -9.91
CA PHE A 150 5.69 14.96 -10.59
C PHE A 150 5.60 14.24 -11.95
N LEU A 151 5.00 13.06 -12.01
CA LEU A 151 4.85 12.30 -13.26
C LEU A 151 3.90 12.98 -14.26
N SER A 152 2.95 13.79 -13.81
CA SER A 152 2.07 14.55 -14.70
C SER A 152 2.82 15.72 -15.37
N ILE A 153 3.73 16.36 -14.65
CA ILE A 153 4.51 17.51 -15.14
C ILE A 153 5.74 17.03 -15.93
N LYS A 154 6.33 15.90 -15.56
CA LYS A 154 7.52 15.25 -16.15
C LYS A 154 8.79 16.13 -16.12
N THR A 155 8.86 17.10 -15.22
CA THR A 155 10.02 17.99 -15.07
C THR A 155 10.34 18.26 -13.59
N GLY A 156 11.61 18.58 -13.30
CA GLY A 156 12.09 18.87 -11.96
C GLY A 156 12.45 17.60 -11.18
N GLU A 157 12.44 17.72 -9.88
CA GLU A 157 12.76 16.65 -8.94
C GLU A 157 11.74 16.62 -7.81
N ILE A 158 11.55 15.44 -7.21
CA ILE A 158 10.81 15.27 -5.98
C ILE A 158 11.71 14.69 -4.90
N ILE A 159 11.32 14.87 -3.64
CA ILE A 159 12.02 14.30 -2.50
C ILE A 159 11.36 12.97 -2.14
N GLY A 160 12.15 11.91 -2.11
CA GLY A 160 11.87 10.64 -1.46
C GLY A 160 12.77 10.45 -0.25
N TYR A 161 12.54 9.38 0.49
CA TYR A 161 13.31 9.00 1.66
C TYR A 161 13.74 7.54 1.54
N GLU A 162 15.03 7.29 1.64
CA GLU A 162 15.55 5.93 1.67
C GLU A 162 15.15 5.25 2.97
N VAL A 163 14.60 4.06 2.87
CA VAL A 163 14.08 3.29 4.00
C VAL A 163 15.20 2.43 4.57
N ASN A 164 15.53 2.64 5.85
CA ASN A 164 16.43 1.75 6.53
C ASN A 164 15.71 0.42 6.83
N PRO A 165 16.19 -0.73 6.31
CA PRO A 165 15.53 -2.01 6.51
C PRO A 165 15.54 -2.53 7.95
N PHE A 166 16.39 -1.96 8.82
CA PHE A 166 16.62 -2.42 10.21
C PHE A 166 16.24 -1.40 11.27
N ALA A 167 15.89 -0.16 10.87
CA ALA A 167 15.57 0.90 11.83
C ALA A 167 14.50 1.84 11.28
N VAL A 168 13.39 1.92 11.97
CA VAL A 168 12.35 2.90 11.68
C VAL A 168 12.83 4.29 12.11
N GLY A 169 12.68 5.29 11.23
CA GLY A 169 12.89 6.71 11.57
C GLY A 169 14.27 7.30 11.22
N ASN A 170 15.24 6.50 10.76
CA ASN A 170 16.52 7.01 10.24
C ASN A 170 16.50 6.97 8.70
N GLU A 171 15.84 7.95 8.11
CA GLU A 171 15.63 8.00 6.67
C GLU A 171 16.47 9.09 6.04
N GLU A 172 17.24 8.75 5.01
CA GLU A 172 18.03 9.70 4.25
C GLU A 172 17.21 10.27 3.08
N LYS A 173 17.36 11.56 2.83
CA LYS A 173 16.69 12.21 1.69
C LYS A 173 17.33 11.79 0.39
N ARG A 174 16.49 11.44 -0.58
CA ARG A 174 16.87 11.18 -1.96
C ARG A 174 16.12 12.11 -2.90
N PHE A 175 16.82 12.82 -3.76
CA PHE A 175 16.23 13.58 -4.86
C PHE A 175 15.97 12.63 -6.03
N ILE A 176 14.76 12.69 -6.56
CA ILE A 176 14.28 11.77 -7.60
C ILE A 176 13.91 12.58 -8.83
N SER A 177 14.58 12.32 -9.92
CA SER A 177 14.28 12.83 -11.27
C SER A 177 13.48 11.80 -12.07
N ILE A 178 12.96 12.19 -13.23
CA ILE A 178 12.24 11.26 -14.11
C ILE A 178 13.17 10.13 -14.62
N ALA A 179 14.47 10.37 -14.73
CA ALA A 179 15.45 9.38 -15.15
C ALA A 179 15.68 8.27 -14.11
N ASP A 180 15.34 8.55 -12.84
CA ASP A 180 15.46 7.56 -11.76
C ASP A 180 14.28 6.59 -11.70
N ILE A 181 13.18 6.88 -12.41
CA ILE A 181 12.04 5.99 -12.49
C ILE A 181 12.25 4.96 -13.59
N TYR A 182 12.00 3.70 -13.27
CA TYR A 182 12.10 2.63 -14.26
C TYR A 182 10.95 2.71 -15.25
N ASP A 183 11.32 2.84 -16.52
CA ASP A 183 10.43 2.81 -17.66
C ASP A 183 10.76 1.59 -18.50
N ASP A 184 9.89 0.60 -18.52
CA ASP A 184 10.04 -0.61 -19.34
C ASP A 184 9.65 -0.39 -20.81
N ARG A 185 9.22 0.84 -21.16
CA ARG A 185 8.70 1.24 -22.48
C ARG A 185 7.45 0.46 -22.92
N LYS A 186 6.93 -0.40 -22.07
CA LYS A 186 5.69 -1.16 -22.29
C LYS A 186 4.46 -0.40 -21.86
N ASP A 187 4.63 0.62 -21.00
CA ASP A 187 3.58 1.42 -20.41
C ASP A 187 3.82 2.91 -20.57
N ASP A 188 2.74 3.69 -20.63
CA ASP A 188 2.82 5.10 -20.26
C ASP A 188 3.14 5.17 -18.76
N LEU A 189 4.30 5.74 -18.43
CA LEU A 189 4.78 5.85 -17.05
C LEU A 189 3.76 6.56 -16.15
N PHE A 190 3.09 7.58 -16.67
CA PHE A 190 2.01 8.27 -15.95
C PHE A 190 0.86 7.32 -15.62
N LEU A 191 0.40 6.52 -16.59
CA LEU A 191 -0.69 5.56 -16.37
C LEU A 191 -0.28 4.45 -15.40
N LYS A 192 0.99 4.00 -15.44
CA LYS A 192 1.53 3.00 -14.50
C LYS A 192 1.32 3.44 -13.05
N TYR A 193 1.52 4.70 -12.73
CA TYR A 193 1.44 5.23 -11.36
C TYR A 193 0.09 5.85 -11.02
N ASN A 194 -0.62 6.42 -11.97
CA ASN A 194 -1.79 7.26 -11.71
C ASN A 194 -2.90 6.53 -10.95
N PHE A 195 -3.26 5.33 -11.37
CA PHE A 195 -4.34 4.58 -10.72
C PHE A 195 -3.96 4.14 -9.31
N VAL A 196 -2.72 3.68 -9.13
CA VAL A 196 -2.18 3.27 -7.84
C VAL A 196 -2.15 4.46 -6.88
N THR A 197 -1.54 5.57 -7.27
CA THR A 197 -1.45 6.77 -6.41
C THR A 197 -2.81 7.37 -6.11
N THR A 198 -3.75 7.37 -7.07
CA THR A 198 -5.13 7.82 -6.84
C THR A 198 -5.83 6.97 -5.79
N THR A 199 -5.66 5.66 -5.83
CA THR A 199 -6.23 4.74 -4.82
C THR A 199 -5.61 4.98 -3.45
N ILE A 200 -4.28 5.10 -3.36
CA ILE A 200 -3.58 5.41 -2.11
C ILE A 200 -4.05 6.75 -1.52
N ILE A 201 -4.15 7.80 -2.34
CA ILE A 201 -4.60 9.12 -1.91
C ILE A 201 -6.04 9.06 -1.38
N ARG A 202 -6.93 8.33 -2.04
CA ARG A 202 -8.32 8.11 -1.59
C ARG A 202 -8.36 7.41 -0.23
N ASN A 203 -7.61 6.32 -0.07
CA ASN A 203 -7.57 5.53 1.16
C ASN A 203 -7.01 6.35 2.33
N SER A 204 -5.93 7.09 2.13
CA SER A 204 -5.34 7.96 3.14
C SER A 204 -6.28 9.10 3.55
N ALA A 205 -7.00 9.71 2.61
CA ALA A 205 -7.99 10.74 2.91
C ALA A 205 -9.17 10.20 3.72
N GLN A 206 -9.65 9.00 3.41
CA GLN A 206 -10.71 8.35 4.17
C GLN A 206 -10.29 8.05 5.61
N ARG A 207 -9.07 7.60 5.83
CA ARG A 207 -8.54 7.37 7.19
C ARG A 207 -8.42 8.64 7.98
N GLU A 208 -7.87 9.67 7.40
CA GLU A 208 -7.74 10.97 8.06
C GLU A 208 -9.11 11.49 8.51
N LYS A 209 -10.16 11.27 7.71
CA LYS A 209 -11.52 11.60 8.07
C LYS A 209 -11.99 10.81 9.29
N VAL A 210 -11.81 9.49 9.28
CA VAL A 210 -12.17 8.60 10.41
C VAL A 210 -11.41 9.01 11.68
N ARG A 211 -10.10 9.20 11.58
CA ARG A 211 -9.25 9.64 12.71
C ARG A 211 -9.75 10.94 13.34
N ARG A 212 -10.12 11.93 12.51
CA ARG A 212 -10.68 13.21 13.01
C ARG A 212 -12.03 13.05 13.68
N GLU A 213 -12.88 12.14 13.19
CA GLU A 213 -14.17 11.84 13.81
C GLU A 213 -13.98 11.13 15.15
N ASP A 214 -13.10 10.13 15.24
CA ASP A 214 -12.75 9.44 16.47
C ASP A 214 -12.17 10.38 17.53
N GLU A 215 -11.30 11.31 17.12
CA GLU A 215 -10.74 12.31 18.02
C GLU A 215 -11.82 13.25 18.59
N LYS A 216 -12.79 13.67 17.76
CA LYS A 216 -13.94 14.45 18.22
C LYS A 216 -14.78 13.68 19.24
N ILE A 217 -15.03 12.39 18.97
CA ILE A 217 -15.79 11.53 19.89
C ILE A 217 -15.04 11.38 21.21
N ARG A 218 -13.72 11.11 21.19
CA ARG A 218 -12.89 11.02 22.40
C ARG A 218 -12.94 12.30 23.23
N ARG A 219 -12.81 13.46 22.59
CA ARG A 219 -12.92 14.77 23.27
C ARG A 219 -14.30 14.97 23.89
N LEU A 220 -15.38 14.56 23.21
CA LEU A 220 -16.74 14.66 23.72
C LEU A 220 -16.96 13.74 24.94
N VAL A 221 -16.50 12.49 24.85
CA VAL A 221 -16.57 11.52 25.96
C VAL A 221 -15.81 12.05 27.18
N GLU A 222 -14.61 12.54 27.00
CA GLU A 222 -13.79 13.10 28.08
C GLU A 222 -14.45 14.34 28.72
N LYS A 223 -15.00 15.24 27.91
CA LYS A 223 -15.76 16.38 28.41
C LYS A 223 -16.97 15.96 29.25
N THR A 224 -17.71 14.94 28.78
CA THR A 224 -18.87 14.42 29.49
C THR A 224 -18.47 13.73 30.82
N ARG A 225 -17.33 13.02 30.80
CA ARG A 225 -16.75 12.41 32.00
C ARG A 225 -16.40 13.47 33.05
N LEU A 226 -15.66 14.50 32.66
CA LEU A 226 -15.28 15.60 33.54
C LEU A 226 -16.49 16.36 34.10
N GLN A 227 -17.55 16.53 33.31
CA GLN A 227 -18.80 17.13 33.79
C GLN A 227 -19.50 16.27 34.83
N ARG A 228 -19.46 14.94 34.72
CA ARG A 228 -20.03 14.01 35.70
C ARG A 228 -19.20 13.95 36.98
N GLU A 229 -17.88 13.94 36.87
CA GLU A 229 -16.96 13.89 38.01
C GLU A 229 -16.89 15.23 38.76
N GLY A 230 -16.98 16.37 38.05
CA GLY A 230 -17.05 17.71 38.64
C GLY A 230 -18.41 18.15 39.14
N GLY A 231 -19.46 17.37 38.86
CA GLY A 231 -20.86 17.70 39.13
C GLY A 231 -21.49 16.97 40.32
N MET A 232 -20.73 16.39 41.26
CA MET A 232 -21.32 15.99 42.55
C MET A 232 -21.43 17.22 43.47
N PRO A 233 -22.61 17.79 43.68
CA PRO A 233 -22.80 18.70 44.80
C PRO A 233 -22.58 17.88 46.08
N THR A 234 -21.58 18.24 46.83
CA THR A 234 -21.47 17.82 48.22
C THR A 234 -22.68 18.40 48.94
N ASN A 235 -23.81 17.71 48.97
CA ASN A 235 -24.85 17.95 49.91
C ASN A 235 -24.26 17.63 51.30
N ARG A 236 -23.67 18.67 51.93
CA ARG A 236 -23.52 18.70 53.38
C ARG A 236 -24.92 18.64 53.94
N PHE A 237 -25.35 17.47 54.39
CA PHE A 237 -26.42 17.33 55.36
C PHE A 237 -25.99 18.17 56.58
N LYS A 238 -26.53 19.38 56.72
CA LYS A 238 -26.60 20.04 58.01
C LYS A 238 -27.61 19.24 58.84
N SER A 239 -27.12 18.42 59.75
CA SER A 239 -27.88 17.87 60.79
C SER A 239 -28.40 19.04 61.65
N HIS A 240 -29.70 19.30 61.62
CA HIS A 240 -30.39 20.02 62.64
C HIS A 240 -30.47 19.09 63.83
N ALA A 241 -29.52 19.23 64.72
CA ALA A 241 -29.64 18.74 66.08
C ALA A 241 -29.39 19.95 67.01
N ASP A 242 -30.26 20.09 68.00
CA ASP A 242 -30.13 20.95 69.14
C ASP A 242 -30.41 22.46 68.98
N GLU A 243 -31.68 22.78 69.23
CA GLU A 243 -32.07 23.93 70.03
C GLU A 243 -33.41 23.56 70.76
N ASN A 244 -33.22 22.89 71.87
CA ASN A 244 -34.24 22.81 72.89
C ASN A 244 -33.56 23.10 74.22
N GLU A 245 -33.42 24.37 74.56
CA GLU A 245 -33.16 24.76 75.95
C GLU A 245 -34.31 25.63 76.42
N GLY A 246 -34.78 25.16 77.47
CA GLY A 246 -35.95 25.63 78.15
C GLY A 246 -35.79 27.00 78.77
N THR A 247 -36.90 27.65 78.92
CA THR A 247 -37.07 28.76 79.82
C THR A 247 -37.99 28.32 80.99
N ASP A 248 -37.31 28.14 82.13
CA ASP A 248 -38.01 28.11 83.41
C ASP A 248 -38.31 29.57 83.81
N VAL A 249 -39.50 29.79 84.21
CA VAL A 249 -40.09 30.32 85.46
C VAL A 249 -39.61 31.69 85.94
N TYR A 250 -40.39 32.65 85.99
CA TYR A 250 -41.21 33.30 87.05
C TYR A 250 -42.01 34.45 86.43
#